data_29cb451826e6493afcfdc5570d1f5b8c
#
_entry.id   29cb451826e6493afcfdc5570d1f5b8c
#
_cell.length_a   1.000
_cell.length_b   1.000
_cell.length_c   1.000
_cell.angle_alpha   90.00
_cell.angle_beta   90.00
_cell.angle_gamma   90.00
#
_symmetry.space_group_name_H-M   'P 1'
#
loop_
_entity.id
_entity.type
_entity.pdbx_description
1 polymer ?
#
loop_
_entity_poly.entity_id
_entity_poly.type
_entity_poly.pdbx_seq_one_letter_code
_entity_poly.pdbx_strand_id
1 'polypeptide(L)'
;MPGLGWLDVSDLDFNALLLLEPLHVVYLSERQPDAVMGTALAAHPAVSWYLAQVYPPIQAYLDRCLALANRHPTPEELRRAELAVLDTMQDWLIYILDPAGYDQLPFLGWDDDSLLTMIDFGDWVVLDVGAGSGRLTFTVAPYARAVYAVEPVARLRCYLWEKRTRLGFDNVYPIDGLITRIPFEDNFADILMAGHVFGEDFEAEYAEMWRVVRPGGTILLHPGTNASSENEAHKFLLSKGIAFDLF
;
A
#
# COMPACT_ATOMS: atom_id res chain seq x y z
N MET A 1 13.71 7.13 -8.73
CA MET A 1 14.02 5.73 -9.12
C MET A 1 13.01 5.33 -10.19
N PRO A 2 13.36 4.54 -11.22
CA PRO A 2 12.35 4.02 -12.13
C PRO A 2 11.33 3.17 -11.36
N GLY A 3 10.10 3.12 -11.84
CA GLY A 3 9.07 2.26 -11.30
C GLY A 3 9.40 0.77 -11.44
N LEU A 4 8.65 -0.08 -10.77
CA LEU A 4 8.89 -1.53 -10.73
C LEU A 4 8.42 -2.28 -11.99
N GLY A 5 7.82 -1.57 -12.97
CA GLY A 5 7.32 -2.17 -14.20
C GLY A 5 5.99 -2.93 -14.03
N TRP A 6 5.22 -2.59 -13.01
CA TRP A 6 3.96 -3.27 -12.72
C TRP A 6 2.80 -2.82 -13.58
N LEU A 7 2.87 -1.59 -14.10
CA LEU A 7 1.84 -0.99 -14.93
C LEU A 7 2.48 -0.37 -16.17
N ASP A 8 1.95 -0.66 -17.36
CA ASP A 8 2.34 0.06 -18.57
C ASP A 8 1.70 1.45 -18.57
N VAL A 9 2.53 2.48 -18.51
CA VAL A 9 2.11 3.89 -18.47
C VAL A 9 2.18 4.56 -19.83
N SER A 10 2.59 3.86 -20.89
CA SER A 10 2.89 4.44 -22.20
C SER A 10 1.69 5.18 -22.83
N ASP A 11 0.48 4.69 -22.59
CA ASP A 11 -0.76 5.26 -23.11
C ASP A 11 -1.56 6.05 -22.05
N LEU A 12 -1.06 6.17 -20.81
CA LEU A 12 -1.76 6.88 -19.76
C LEU A 12 -1.72 8.39 -19.98
N ASP A 13 -2.87 9.03 -19.77
CA ASP A 13 -2.98 10.48 -19.65
C ASP A 13 -2.39 10.94 -18.30
N PHE A 14 -1.74 12.10 -18.29
CA PHE A 14 -1.15 12.66 -17.06
C PHE A 14 -2.20 12.97 -15.98
N ASN A 15 -3.46 13.17 -16.36
CA ASN A 15 -4.58 13.31 -15.43
C ASN A 15 -4.87 12.03 -14.61
N ALA A 16 -4.23 10.90 -14.89
CA ALA A 16 -4.26 9.74 -13.99
C ALA A 16 -3.82 10.10 -12.56
N LEU A 17 -2.96 11.11 -12.40
CA LEU A 17 -2.56 11.62 -11.08
C LEU A 17 -3.71 12.26 -10.28
N LEU A 18 -4.84 12.62 -10.91
CA LEU A 18 -6.05 13.06 -10.21
C LEU A 18 -6.75 11.92 -9.43
N LEU A 19 -6.31 10.70 -9.59
CA LEU A 19 -6.83 9.53 -8.86
C LEU A 19 -6.03 9.22 -7.58
N LEU A 20 -4.89 9.88 -7.38
CA LEU A 20 -4.03 9.64 -6.21
C LEU A 20 -4.72 10.10 -4.92
N GLU A 21 -4.60 9.31 -3.89
CA GLU A 21 -5.05 9.61 -2.53
C GLU A 21 -3.89 10.22 -1.70
N PRO A 22 -4.15 10.85 -0.54
CA PRO A 22 -3.11 11.52 0.27
C PRO A 22 -1.88 10.66 0.53
N LEU A 23 -2.09 9.38 0.84
CA LEU A 23 -1.01 8.43 1.11
C LEU A 23 -0.06 8.19 -0.08
N HIS A 24 -0.54 8.37 -1.32
CA HIS A 24 0.29 8.24 -2.52
C HIS A 24 1.07 9.53 -2.81
N VAL A 25 0.42 10.68 -2.55
CA VAL A 25 0.97 12.00 -2.89
C VAL A 25 2.21 12.33 -2.04
N VAL A 26 2.31 11.80 -0.82
CA VAL A 26 3.47 12.01 0.05
C VAL A 26 4.78 11.56 -0.61
N TYR A 27 4.75 10.51 -1.42
CA TYR A 27 5.94 9.95 -2.08
C TYR A 27 6.34 10.65 -3.38
N LEU A 28 5.52 11.56 -3.92
CA LEU A 28 5.84 12.26 -5.17
C LEU A 28 7.15 13.05 -5.11
N SER A 29 7.44 13.69 -3.97
CA SER A 29 8.59 14.59 -3.81
C SER A 29 9.95 13.89 -3.83
N GLU A 30 9.98 12.58 -3.68
CA GLU A 30 11.22 11.81 -3.53
C GLU A 30 11.68 11.13 -4.83
N ARG A 31 10.83 11.12 -5.85
CA ARG A 31 10.99 10.22 -6.99
C ARG A 31 11.42 10.87 -8.30
N GLN A 32 11.29 12.22 -8.43
CA GLN A 32 11.50 12.93 -9.69
C GLN A 32 12.46 14.11 -9.57
N PRO A 33 13.25 14.42 -10.62
CA PRO A 33 13.89 15.73 -10.76
C PRO A 33 12.83 16.85 -10.83
N ASP A 34 13.02 17.91 -10.04
CA ASP A 34 12.07 19.02 -9.91
C ASP A 34 11.70 19.65 -11.27
N ALA A 35 12.66 19.80 -12.19
CA ALA A 35 12.42 20.39 -13.52
C ALA A 35 11.53 19.51 -14.41
N VAL A 36 11.62 18.18 -14.30
CA VAL A 36 10.80 17.22 -15.05
C VAL A 36 9.36 17.31 -14.55
N MET A 37 9.17 17.19 -13.23
CA MET A 37 7.87 17.34 -12.58
C MET A 37 7.26 18.71 -12.92
N GLY A 38 8.04 19.79 -12.80
CA GLY A 38 7.58 21.14 -13.08
C GLY A 38 7.11 21.33 -14.54
N THR A 39 7.81 20.74 -15.50
CA THR A 39 7.45 20.81 -16.93
C THR A 39 6.09 20.14 -17.19
N ALA A 40 5.87 18.94 -16.63
CA ALA A 40 4.58 18.26 -16.75
C ALA A 40 3.46 19.04 -16.03
N LEU A 41 3.67 19.47 -14.79
CA LEU A 41 2.67 20.23 -14.01
C LEU A 41 2.29 21.57 -14.63
N ALA A 42 3.23 22.27 -15.29
CA ALA A 42 2.95 23.54 -15.94
C ALA A 42 1.96 23.40 -17.11
N ALA A 43 1.93 22.24 -17.76
CA ALA A 43 0.96 21.91 -18.80
C ALA A 43 -0.37 21.40 -18.22
N HIS A 44 -0.39 20.94 -16.97
CA HIS A 44 -1.55 20.33 -16.30
C HIS A 44 -1.90 21.04 -14.98
N PRO A 45 -2.38 22.30 -15.02
CA PRO A 45 -2.62 23.08 -13.79
C PRO A 45 -3.69 22.45 -12.88
N ALA A 46 -4.63 21.69 -13.43
CA ALA A 46 -5.64 20.96 -12.63
C ALA A 46 -4.99 19.87 -11.76
N VAL A 47 -3.99 19.16 -12.27
CA VAL A 47 -3.23 18.16 -11.52
C VAL A 47 -2.45 18.83 -10.39
N SER A 48 -1.72 19.92 -10.70
CA SER A 48 -0.98 20.69 -9.71
C SER A 48 -1.87 21.16 -8.57
N TRP A 49 -3.02 21.75 -8.91
CA TRP A 49 -3.99 22.20 -7.90
C TRP A 49 -4.54 21.05 -7.07
N TYR A 50 -4.92 19.94 -7.71
CA TYR A 50 -5.47 18.75 -7.03
C TYR A 50 -4.48 18.17 -6.01
N LEU A 51 -3.23 17.96 -6.41
CA LEU A 51 -2.21 17.41 -5.52
C LEU A 51 -2.02 18.27 -4.27
N ALA A 52 -2.04 19.61 -4.43
CA ALA A 52 -1.95 20.54 -3.31
C ALA A 52 -3.18 20.50 -2.39
N GLN A 53 -4.38 20.21 -2.93
CA GLN A 53 -5.59 20.08 -2.11
C GLN A 53 -5.64 18.76 -1.35
N VAL A 54 -5.24 17.67 -2.00
CA VAL A 54 -5.25 16.33 -1.43
C VAL A 54 -4.21 16.17 -0.32
N TYR A 55 -3.02 16.76 -0.52
CA TYR A 55 -1.94 16.75 0.47
C TYR A 55 -1.27 18.12 0.57
N PRO A 56 -1.81 19.06 1.35
CA PRO A 56 -1.29 20.44 1.45
C PRO A 56 0.21 20.56 1.74
N PRO A 57 0.86 19.70 2.52
CA PRO A 57 2.30 19.79 2.76
C PRO A 57 3.17 19.71 1.49
N ILE A 58 2.65 19.18 0.37
CA ILE A 58 3.40 19.09 -0.89
C ILE A 58 3.57 20.45 -1.60
N GLN A 59 2.83 21.49 -1.21
CA GLN A 59 2.78 22.79 -1.91
C GLN A 59 4.17 23.36 -2.19
N ALA A 60 5.04 23.38 -1.18
CA ALA A 60 6.40 23.93 -1.34
C ALA A 60 7.23 23.16 -2.39
N TYR A 61 7.03 21.86 -2.52
CA TYR A 61 7.65 21.04 -3.55
C TYR A 61 7.10 21.40 -4.94
N LEU A 62 5.77 21.49 -5.09
CA LEU A 62 5.13 21.86 -6.37
C LEU A 62 5.58 23.26 -6.84
N ASP A 63 5.65 24.24 -5.94
CA ASP A 63 6.11 25.59 -6.24
C ASP A 63 7.56 25.60 -6.74
N ARG A 64 8.43 24.81 -6.10
CA ARG A 64 9.83 24.64 -6.52
C ARG A 64 9.92 24.01 -7.90
N CYS A 65 9.16 22.95 -8.16
CA CYS A 65 9.09 22.30 -9.45
C CYS A 65 8.62 23.27 -10.55
N LEU A 66 7.53 24.00 -10.31
CA LEU A 66 6.98 24.97 -11.25
C LEU A 66 7.93 26.14 -11.53
N ALA A 67 8.77 26.53 -10.57
CA ALA A 67 9.80 27.55 -10.78
C ALA A 67 10.91 27.08 -11.74
N LEU A 68 11.18 25.77 -11.83
CA LEU A 68 12.20 25.16 -12.69
C LEU A 68 11.62 24.60 -14.01
N ALA A 69 10.32 24.78 -14.25
CA ALA A 69 9.62 24.22 -15.40
C ALA A 69 10.11 24.81 -16.74
N ASN A 70 10.32 23.97 -17.75
CA ASN A 70 10.33 24.43 -19.13
C ASN A 70 8.89 24.88 -19.50
N ARG A 71 8.72 26.19 -19.74
CA ARG A 71 7.40 26.79 -20.04
C ARG A 71 6.97 26.65 -21.51
N HIS A 72 7.89 26.24 -22.37
CA HIS A 72 7.66 26.10 -23.82
C HIS A 72 8.24 24.78 -24.33
N PRO A 73 7.85 23.62 -23.76
CA PRO A 73 8.34 22.33 -24.23
C PRO A 73 7.76 22.03 -25.62
N THR A 74 8.51 21.31 -26.44
CA THR A 74 7.90 20.65 -27.61
C THR A 74 6.92 19.54 -27.14
N PRO A 75 5.98 19.10 -28.02
CA PRO A 75 5.08 18.00 -27.64
C PRO A 75 5.82 16.74 -27.18
N GLU A 76 6.96 16.41 -27.81
CA GLU A 76 7.78 15.25 -27.44
C GLU A 76 8.49 15.43 -26.10
N GLU A 77 8.96 16.65 -25.80
CA GLU A 77 9.57 16.98 -24.50
C GLU A 77 8.54 16.92 -23.37
N LEU A 78 7.34 17.47 -23.63
CA LEU A 78 6.25 17.40 -22.66
C LEU A 78 5.87 15.94 -22.38
N ARG A 79 5.61 15.17 -23.44
CA ARG A 79 5.22 13.76 -23.27
C ARG A 79 6.29 12.95 -22.54
N ARG A 80 7.56 13.21 -22.80
CA ARG A 80 8.67 12.56 -22.08
C ARG A 80 8.65 12.93 -20.59
N ALA A 81 8.37 14.18 -20.25
CA ALA A 81 8.26 14.61 -18.86
C ALA A 81 7.08 13.95 -18.15
N GLU A 82 5.91 13.90 -18.80
CA GLU A 82 4.72 13.22 -18.30
C GLU A 82 4.97 11.74 -18.02
N LEU A 83 5.53 11.02 -19.01
CA LEU A 83 5.82 9.60 -18.86
C LEU A 83 6.85 9.32 -17.78
N ALA A 84 7.87 10.19 -17.62
CA ALA A 84 8.86 10.04 -16.57
C ALA A 84 8.23 10.16 -15.18
N VAL A 85 7.23 11.04 -15.00
CA VAL A 85 6.48 11.14 -13.73
C VAL A 85 5.58 9.94 -13.54
N LEU A 86 4.80 9.56 -14.54
CA LEU A 86 3.89 8.40 -14.46
C LEU A 86 4.64 7.10 -14.19
N ASP A 87 5.80 6.90 -14.82
CA ASP A 87 6.66 5.72 -14.61
C ASP A 87 7.09 5.56 -13.15
N THR A 88 7.40 6.63 -12.45
CA THR A 88 7.77 6.54 -11.04
C THR A 88 6.58 6.36 -10.10
N MET A 89 5.37 6.60 -10.58
CA MET A 89 4.13 6.45 -9.83
C MET A 89 3.37 5.17 -10.19
N GLN A 90 3.87 4.36 -11.10
CA GLN A 90 3.19 3.15 -11.57
C GLN A 90 2.88 2.16 -10.44
N ASP A 91 3.77 2.07 -9.44
CA ASP A 91 3.61 1.20 -8.27
C ASP A 91 2.37 1.56 -7.42
N TRP A 92 1.94 2.83 -7.48
CA TRP A 92 0.74 3.33 -6.80
C TRP A 92 -0.46 3.36 -7.74
N LEU A 93 -0.23 3.73 -9.00
CA LEU A 93 -1.29 3.80 -10.00
C LEU A 93 -1.92 2.45 -10.31
N ILE A 94 -1.16 1.35 -10.23
CA ILE A 94 -1.69 0.00 -10.44
C ILE A 94 -2.80 -0.34 -9.42
N TYR A 95 -2.67 0.10 -8.15
CA TYR A 95 -3.70 -0.14 -7.11
C TYR A 95 -5.05 0.47 -7.48
N ILE A 96 -5.01 1.57 -8.24
CA ILE A 96 -6.17 2.36 -8.59
C ILE A 96 -6.71 1.98 -9.97
N LEU A 97 -5.83 1.84 -10.95
CA LEU A 97 -6.20 1.62 -12.35
C LEU A 97 -6.45 0.14 -12.67
N ASP A 98 -5.65 -0.75 -12.10
CA ASP A 98 -5.74 -2.20 -12.35
C ASP A 98 -5.51 -3.04 -11.09
N PRO A 99 -6.43 -3.00 -10.11
CA PRO A 99 -6.32 -3.84 -8.91
C PRO A 99 -6.28 -5.34 -9.21
N ALA A 100 -6.89 -5.76 -10.33
CA ALA A 100 -6.88 -7.16 -10.73
C ALA A 100 -5.52 -7.59 -11.27
N GLY A 101 -4.86 -6.73 -12.05
CA GLY A 101 -3.47 -6.92 -12.48
C GLY A 101 -2.52 -6.92 -11.29
N TYR A 102 -2.71 -6.01 -10.33
CA TYR A 102 -1.97 -6.00 -9.07
C TYR A 102 -2.08 -7.35 -8.32
N ASP A 103 -3.28 -7.92 -8.22
CA ASP A 103 -3.53 -9.22 -7.57
C ASP A 103 -2.77 -10.39 -8.22
N GLN A 104 -2.30 -10.25 -9.45
CA GLN A 104 -1.55 -11.28 -10.18
C GLN A 104 -0.03 -11.11 -10.10
N LEU A 105 0.47 -10.05 -9.42
CA LEU A 105 1.91 -9.82 -9.36
C LEU A 105 2.62 -10.94 -8.60
N PRO A 106 3.75 -11.45 -9.13
CA PRO A 106 4.43 -12.63 -8.55
C PRO A 106 4.90 -12.42 -7.10
N PHE A 107 5.24 -11.18 -6.70
CA PHE A 107 5.72 -10.91 -5.35
C PHE A 107 4.62 -11.07 -4.27
N LEU A 108 3.35 -11.07 -4.66
CA LEU A 108 2.22 -11.37 -3.78
C LEU A 108 1.96 -12.87 -3.64
N GLY A 109 2.61 -13.70 -4.48
CA GLY A 109 2.49 -15.14 -4.43
C GLY A 109 3.36 -15.69 -3.30
N TRP A 110 2.73 -16.20 -2.28
CA TRP A 110 3.38 -17.03 -1.28
C TRP A 110 2.62 -18.33 -1.12
N ASP A 111 3.26 -19.26 -0.42
CA ASP A 111 2.70 -20.58 -0.21
C ASP A 111 1.58 -20.52 0.85
N ASP A 112 0.34 -20.61 0.39
CA ASP A 112 -0.84 -20.61 1.24
C ASP A 112 -0.80 -21.77 2.26
N ASP A 113 -0.25 -22.93 1.88
CA ASP A 113 -0.14 -24.10 2.76
C ASP A 113 0.82 -23.81 3.94
N SER A 114 1.90 -23.08 3.69
CA SER A 114 2.82 -22.64 4.75
C SER A 114 2.12 -21.75 5.77
N LEU A 115 1.34 -20.77 5.33
CA LEU A 115 0.55 -19.92 6.22
C LEU A 115 -0.44 -20.72 7.08
N LEU A 116 -1.19 -21.63 6.45
CA LEU A 116 -2.21 -22.43 7.13
C LEU A 116 -1.65 -23.49 8.07
N THR A 117 -0.37 -23.89 7.89
CA THR A 117 0.31 -24.82 8.81
C THR A 117 0.93 -24.12 10.02
N MET A 118 1.29 -22.82 9.91
CA MET A 118 1.86 -22.05 11.00
C MET A 118 0.85 -21.72 12.09
N ILE A 119 -0.39 -21.42 11.71
CA ILE A 119 -1.43 -20.89 12.60
C ILE A 119 -2.74 -21.59 12.33
N ASP A 120 -3.41 -22.04 13.38
CA ASP A 120 -4.81 -22.46 13.34
C ASP A 120 -5.71 -21.22 13.34
N PHE A 121 -6.39 -20.96 12.23
CA PHE A 121 -7.33 -19.84 12.08
C PHE A 121 -8.77 -20.20 12.52
N GLY A 122 -8.98 -21.42 13.00
CA GLY A 122 -10.32 -21.93 13.28
C GLY A 122 -11.10 -21.11 14.30
N ASP A 123 -12.24 -20.55 13.84
CA ASP A 123 -13.20 -19.77 14.65
C ASP A 123 -12.65 -18.49 15.29
N TRP A 124 -11.56 -17.92 14.75
CA TRP A 124 -10.92 -16.69 15.25
C TRP A 124 -11.33 -15.44 14.46
N VAL A 125 -11.26 -14.29 15.14
CA VAL A 125 -11.32 -12.98 14.51
C VAL A 125 -9.91 -12.60 14.03
N VAL A 126 -9.78 -12.39 12.72
CA VAL A 126 -8.53 -12.07 12.05
C VAL A 126 -8.55 -10.64 11.53
N LEU A 127 -7.50 -9.88 11.79
CA LEU A 127 -7.19 -8.62 11.10
C LEU A 127 -6.14 -8.89 10.04
N ASP A 128 -6.38 -8.49 8.80
CA ASP A 128 -5.40 -8.42 7.73
C ASP A 128 -5.13 -6.94 7.46
N VAL A 129 -3.98 -6.43 7.94
CA VAL A 129 -3.64 -4.99 7.92
C VAL A 129 -2.73 -4.69 6.75
N GLY A 130 -3.14 -3.73 5.90
CA GLY A 130 -2.56 -3.52 4.58
C GLY A 130 -2.96 -4.64 3.63
N ALA A 131 -4.25 -4.98 3.64
CA ALA A 131 -4.77 -6.14 2.95
C ALA A 131 -4.55 -6.16 1.43
N GLY A 132 -4.30 -5.00 0.81
CA GLY A 132 -4.06 -4.86 -0.62
C GLY A 132 -5.19 -5.47 -1.45
N SER A 133 -4.84 -6.41 -2.32
CA SER A 133 -5.81 -7.19 -3.12
C SER A 133 -6.44 -8.37 -2.37
N GLY A 134 -6.08 -8.58 -1.09
CA GLY A 134 -6.64 -9.60 -0.22
C GLY A 134 -6.02 -10.99 -0.36
N ARG A 135 -4.75 -11.09 -0.73
CA ARG A 135 -4.07 -12.40 -0.84
C ARG A 135 -4.18 -13.18 0.47
N LEU A 136 -3.74 -12.57 1.59
CA LEU A 136 -3.85 -13.20 2.91
C LEU A 136 -5.31 -13.32 3.36
N THR A 137 -6.08 -12.26 3.20
CA THR A 137 -7.52 -12.22 3.55
C THR A 137 -8.26 -13.46 3.04
N PHE A 138 -8.16 -13.73 1.72
CA PHE A 138 -8.94 -14.81 1.11
C PHE A 138 -8.35 -16.20 1.32
N THR A 139 -7.05 -16.32 1.62
CA THR A 139 -6.42 -17.57 2.05
C THR A 139 -6.98 -18.05 3.39
N VAL A 140 -7.18 -17.14 4.35
CA VAL A 140 -7.62 -17.52 5.71
C VAL A 140 -9.15 -17.47 5.89
N ALA A 141 -9.88 -16.78 5.01
CA ALA A 141 -11.32 -16.62 5.11
C ALA A 141 -12.13 -17.94 5.22
N PRO A 142 -11.74 -19.05 4.54
CA PRO A 142 -12.44 -20.33 4.68
C PRO A 142 -12.42 -20.92 6.10
N TYR A 143 -11.47 -20.50 6.94
CA TYR A 143 -11.21 -21.09 8.25
C TYR A 143 -11.60 -20.13 9.38
N ALA A 144 -11.46 -18.85 9.19
CA ALA A 144 -11.70 -17.83 10.20
C ALA A 144 -13.19 -17.58 10.46
N ARG A 145 -13.55 -17.20 11.68
CA ARG A 145 -14.89 -16.71 12.03
C ARG A 145 -15.22 -15.41 11.30
N ALA A 146 -14.27 -14.50 11.26
CA ALA A 146 -14.37 -13.22 10.56
C ALA A 146 -12.97 -12.71 10.19
N VAL A 147 -12.84 -12.11 9.00
CA VAL A 147 -11.63 -11.45 8.55
C VAL A 147 -11.93 -9.99 8.24
N TYR A 148 -11.30 -9.08 8.96
CA TYR A 148 -11.38 -7.66 8.70
C TYR A 148 -10.15 -7.22 7.91
N ALA A 149 -10.35 -6.91 6.63
CA ALA A 149 -9.31 -6.48 5.70
C ALA A 149 -9.14 -4.96 5.79
N VAL A 150 -8.16 -4.52 6.57
CA VAL A 150 -7.86 -3.10 6.78
C VAL A 150 -6.97 -2.61 5.64
N GLU A 151 -7.49 -1.70 4.81
CA GLU A 151 -6.80 -1.24 3.60
C GLU A 151 -7.06 0.27 3.39
N PRO A 152 -6.02 1.13 3.35
CA PRO A 152 -6.20 2.57 3.21
C PRO A 152 -6.62 3.01 1.79
N VAL A 153 -6.28 2.26 0.73
CA VAL A 153 -6.59 2.64 -0.65
C VAL A 153 -8.05 2.34 -0.99
N ALA A 154 -8.84 3.37 -1.26
CA ALA A 154 -10.29 3.23 -1.49
C ALA A 154 -10.61 2.27 -2.65
N ARG A 155 -9.84 2.33 -3.75
CA ARG A 155 -10.06 1.44 -4.90
C ARG A 155 -9.75 -0.02 -4.59
N LEU A 156 -8.73 -0.31 -3.78
CA LEU A 156 -8.44 -1.67 -3.32
C LEU A 156 -9.55 -2.18 -2.39
N ARG A 157 -10.11 -1.34 -1.50
CA ARG A 157 -11.29 -1.72 -0.70
C ARG A 157 -12.49 -2.08 -1.57
N CYS A 158 -12.76 -1.32 -2.63
CA CYS A 158 -13.81 -1.67 -3.59
C CYS A 158 -13.53 -3.02 -4.26
N TYR A 159 -12.30 -3.26 -4.68
CA TYR A 159 -11.88 -4.52 -5.26
C TYR A 159 -12.05 -5.71 -4.29
N LEU A 160 -11.69 -5.52 -3.02
CA LEU A 160 -11.90 -6.53 -1.97
C LEU A 160 -13.38 -6.87 -1.79
N TRP A 161 -14.29 -5.88 -1.81
CA TRP A 161 -15.74 -6.09 -1.78
C TRP A 161 -16.25 -6.86 -3.00
N GLU A 162 -15.76 -6.52 -4.20
CA GLU A 162 -16.08 -7.22 -5.45
C GLU A 162 -15.57 -8.68 -5.40
N LYS A 163 -14.32 -8.89 -4.95
CA LYS A 163 -13.68 -10.20 -4.82
C LYS A 163 -14.36 -11.08 -3.79
N ARG A 164 -14.70 -10.53 -2.62
CA ARG A 164 -15.51 -11.18 -1.60
C ARG A 164 -16.81 -11.73 -2.18
N THR A 165 -17.56 -10.90 -2.90
CA THR A 165 -18.85 -11.27 -3.51
C THR A 165 -18.67 -12.35 -4.56
N ARG A 166 -17.66 -12.22 -5.43
CA ARG A 166 -17.33 -13.18 -6.50
C ARG A 166 -16.95 -14.56 -5.93
N LEU A 167 -16.21 -14.58 -4.81
CA LEU A 167 -15.75 -15.81 -4.16
C LEU A 167 -16.78 -16.39 -3.16
N GLY A 168 -17.85 -15.67 -2.85
CA GLY A 168 -18.93 -16.14 -1.97
C GLY A 168 -18.60 -16.13 -0.48
N PHE A 169 -17.72 -15.23 -0.03
CA PHE A 169 -17.38 -15.09 1.38
C PHE A 169 -18.31 -14.09 2.09
N ASP A 170 -19.00 -14.51 3.13
CA ASP A 170 -19.86 -13.62 3.95
C ASP A 170 -19.13 -13.08 5.20
N ASN A 171 -17.98 -13.65 5.55
CA ASN A 171 -17.20 -13.36 6.74
C ASN A 171 -15.99 -12.46 6.50
N VAL A 172 -15.84 -11.83 5.32
CA VAL A 172 -14.78 -10.89 4.98
C VAL A 172 -15.34 -9.47 4.98
N TYR A 173 -14.67 -8.54 5.66
CA TYR A 173 -15.10 -7.15 5.83
C TYR A 173 -13.99 -6.17 5.49
N PRO A 174 -13.91 -5.68 4.23
CA PRO A 174 -12.97 -4.60 3.86
C PRO A 174 -13.34 -3.29 4.54
N ILE A 175 -12.37 -2.67 5.22
CA ILE A 175 -12.55 -1.42 5.95
C ILE A 175 -11.36 -0.48 5.76
N ASP A 176 -11.60 0.81 5.97
CA ASP A 176 -10.58 1.84 5.92
C ASP A 176 -9.72 1.85 7.18
N GLY A 177 -8.40 1.98 7.04
CA GLY A 177 -7.48 2.12 8.16
C GLY A 177 -6.02 2.01 7.74
N LEU A 178 -5.14 2.41 8.66
CA LEU A 178 -3.68 2.35 8.53
C LEU A 178 -3.11 1.43 9.61
N ILE A 179 -1.94 0.87 9.39
CA ILE A 179 -1.23 0.06 10.41
C ILE A 179 -0.92 0.88 11.67
N THR A 180 -0.72 2.20 11.55
CA THR A 180 -0.53 3.12 12.67
C THR A 180 -1.83 3.58 13.33
N ARG A 181 -2.99 3.24 12.73
CA ARG A 181 -4.32 3.59 13.22
C ARG A 181 -5.36 2.58 12.75
N ILE A 182 -5.41 1.43 13.41
CA ILE A 182 -6.33 0.34 13.12
C ILE A 182 -7.70 0.67 13.75
N PRO A 183 -8.83 0.67 12.99
CA PRO A 183 -10.11 1.24 13.44
C PRO A 183 -10.90 0.27 14.34
N PHE A 184 -10.25 -0.33 15.33
CA PHE A 184 -10.85 -1.23 16.30
C PHE A 184 -10.42 -0.87 17.73
N GLU A 185 -11.21 -1.34 18.69
CA GLU A 185 -10.92 -1.21 20.11
C GLU A 185 -9.74 -2.10 20.55
N ASP A 186 -9.25 -1.84 21.75
CA ASP A 186 -8.18 -2.63 22.36
C ASP A 186 -8.62 -4.10 22.52
N ASN A 187 -7.69 -5.03 22.24
CA ASN A 187 -7.91 -6.47 22.39
C ASN A 187 -9.03 -7.05 21.50
N PHE A 188 -9.31 -6.44 20.36
CA PHE A 188 -10.37 -6.83 19.45
C PHE A 188 -10.09 -8.17 18.74
N ALA A 189 -8.86 -8.38 18.26
CA ALA A 189 -8.52 -9.50 17.37
C ALA A 189 -7.81 -10.63 18.11
N ASP A 190 -8.06 -11.85 17.63
CA ASP A 190 -7.33 -13.05 18.02
C ASP A 190 -5.99 -13.14 17.27
N ILE A 191 -6.02 -12.79 15.98
CA ILE A 191 -4.87 -12.85 15.08
C ILE A 191 -4.79 -11.54 14.28
N LEU A 192 -3.59 -11.00 14.15
CA LEU A 192 -3.29 -9.91 13.20
C LEU A 192 -2.25 -10.40 12.21
N MET A 193 -2.52 -10.20 10.93
CA MET A 193 -1.57 -10.43 9.84
C MET A 193 -1.22 -9.09 9.18
N ALA A 194 0.03 -8.90 8.79
CA ALA A 194 0.49 -7.74 8.03
C ALA A 194 1.58 -8.16 7.05
N GLY A 195 1.28 -8.04 5.75
CA GLY A 195 2.21 -8.36 4.67
C GLY A 195 2.73 -7.10 3.99
N HIS A 196 4.07 -6.91 3.96
CA HIS A 196 4.74 -5.80 3.26
C HIS A 196 4.42 -4.37 3.75
N VAL A 197 3.85 -4.20 4.93
CA VAL A 197 3.40 -2.88 5.43
C VAL A 197 4.07 -2.43 6.73
N PHE A 198 4.77 -3.32 7.42
CA PHE A 198 5.50 -2.98 8.64
C PHE A 198 6.89 -2.44 8.31
N GLY A 199 7.18 -1.17 8.71
CA GLY A 199 8.51 -0.63 8.51
C GLY A 199 8.69 0.86 8.26
N GLU A 200 7.63 1.67 8.29
CA GLU A 200 7.76 3.13 8.13
C GLU A 200 7.89 3.85 9.49
N ASP A 201 7.08 3.46 10.47
CA ASP A 201 7.14 3.97 11.87
C ASP A 201 7.01 2.77 12.84
N PHE A 202 8.13 2.08 13.04
CA PHE A 202 8.18 0.85 13.84
C PHE A 202 7.53 0.99 15.22
N GLU A 203 7.72 2.13 15.92
CA GLU A 203 7.17 2.31 17.26
C GLU A 203 5.65 2.49 17.24
N ALA A 204 5.13 3.32 16.34
CA ALA A 204 3.69 3.54 16.24
C ALA A 204 2.97 2.29 15.71
N GLU A 205 3.52 1.65 14.68
CA GLU A 205 2.98 0.44 14.08
C GLU A 205 2.96 -0.72 15.10
N TYR A 206 4.06 -0.93 15.81
CA TYR A 206 4.18 -1.94 16.85
C TYR A 206 3.17 -1.72 17.99
N ALA A 207 3.11 -0.49 18.49
CA ALA A 207 2.17 -0.15 19.58
C ALA A 207 0.73 -0.40 19.18
N GLU A 208 0.36 -0.03 17.94
CA GLU A 208 -1.02 -0.17 17.44
C GLU A 208 -1.40 -1.64 17.19
N MET A 209 -0.50 -2.44 16.63
CA MET A 209 -0.72 -3.89 16.46
C MET A 209 -0.95 -4.58 17.81
N TRP A 210 -0.12 -4.27 18.81
CA TRP A 210 -0.27 -4.83 20.15
C TRP A 210 -1.51 -4.32 20.87
N ARG A 211 -1.96 -3.12 20.59
CA ARG A 211 -3.20 -2.57 21.17
C ARG A 211 -4.42 -3.36 20.75
N VAL A 212 -4.52 -3.70 19.46
CA VAL A 212 -5.73 -4.33 18.90
C VAL A 212 -5.74 -5.84 19.07
N VAL A 213 -4.60 -6.49 19.29
CA VAL A 213 -4.53 -7.93 19.51
C VAL A 213 -4.73 -8.24 21.00
N ARG A 214 -5.63 -9.18 21.31
CA ARG A 214 -5.89 -9.59 22.70
C ARG A 214 -4.67 -10.24 23.37
N PRO A 215 -4.56 -10.23 24.70
CA PRO A 215 -3.55 -11.00 25.41
C PRO A 215 -3.61 -12.49 25.03
N GLY A 216 -2.44 -13.04 24.64
CA GLY A 216 -2.33 -14.41 24.14
C GLY A 216 -2.77 -14.61 22.68
N GLY A 217 -3.10 -13.53 21.96
CA GLY A 217 -3.30 -13.56 20.52
C GLY A 217 -1.98 -13.61 19.74
N THR A 218 -2.06 -13.66 18.42
CA THR A 218 -0.91 -13.84 17.52
C THR A 218 -0.76 -12.66 16.56
N ILE A 219 0.47 -12.20 16.34
CA ILE A 219 0.81 -11.25 15.28
C ILE A 219 1.72 -11.95 14.29
N LEU A 220 1.30 -11.99 13.01
CA LEU A 220 2.07 -12.54 11.90
C LEU A 220 2.54 -11.39 11.02
N LEU A 221 3.83 -11.25 10.88
CA LEU A 221 4.44 -10.25 10.00
C LEU A 221 5.15 -10.93 8.85
N HIS A 222 4.81 -10.55 7.62
CA HIS A 222 5.54 -10.94 6.43
C HIS A 222 6.39 -9.75 5.96
N PRO A 223 7.72 -9.80 6.10
CA PRO A 223 8.59 -8.63 5.93
C PRO A 223 8.89 -8.26 4.47
N GLY A 224 8.26 -8.90 3.49
CA GLY A 224 8.56 -8.68 2.07
C GLY A 224 9.73 -9.52 1.54
N THR A 225 10.11 -9.25 0.32
CA THR A 225 10.88 -10.12 -0.58
C THR A 225 12.35 -10.36 -0.25
N ASN A 226 12.89 -10.12 0.90
CA ASN A 226 14.30 -10.44 1.21
C ASN A 226 14.52 -10.86 2.66
N ALA A 227 13.69 -11.77 3.14
CA ALA A 227 13.79 -12.31 4.50
C ALA A 227 15.07 -13.10 4.80
N SER A 228 15.95 -13.30 3.81
CA SER A 228 17.21 -14.02 3.99
C SER A 228 18.32 -13.23 4.70
N SER A 229 18.10 -11.95 5.01
CA SER A 229 19.03 -11.13 5.78
C SER A 229 18.30 -10.34 6.85
N GLU A 230 18.93 -10.17 8.02
CA GLU A 230 18.42 -9.25 9.05
C GLU A 230 18.23 -7.84 8.46
N ASN A 231 16.99 -7.35 8.50
CA ASN A 231 16.65 -5.99 8.14
C ASN A 231 16.34 -5.15 9.39
N GLU A 232 16.02 -3.87 9.21
CA GLU A 232 15.73 -2.96 10.32
C GLU A 232 14.49 -3.39 11.12
N ALA A 233 13.48 -3.99 10.46
CA ALA A 233 12.30 -4.54 11.14
C ALA A 233 12.69 -5.70 12.08
N HIS A 234 13.56 -6.62 11.65
CA HIS A 234 14.07 -7.70 12.49
C HIS A 234 14.83 -7.16 13.70
N LYS A 235 15.74 -6.20 13.50
CA LYS A 235 16.50 -5.57 14.59
C LYS A 235 15.58 -4.89 15.60
N PHE A 236 14.55 -4.20 15.10
CA PHE A 236 13.54 -3.57 15.94
C PHE A 236 12.80 -4.60 16.80
N LEU A 237 12.26 -5.67 16.18
CA LEU A 237 11.54 -6.73 16.90
C LEU A 237 12.41 -7.42 17.96
N LEU A 238 13.67 -7.73 17.63
CA LEU A 238 14.64 -8.26 18.60
C LEU A 238 14.87 -7.29 19.76
N SER A 239 14.93 -5.99 19.51
CA SER A 239 15.09 -4.99 20.57
C SER A 239 13.90 -4.93 21.53
N LYS A 240 12.71 -5.36 21.08
CA LYS A 240 11.49 -5.51 21.90
C LYS A 240 11.40 -6.87 22.60
N GLY A 241 12.41 -7.72 22.46
CA GLY A 241 12.44 -9.05 23.06
C GLY A 241 11.58 -10.09 22.34
N ILE A 242 11.20 -9.81 21.09
CA ILE A 242 10.43 -10.73 20.25
C ILE A 242 11.40 -11.67 19.55
N ALA A 243 11.27 -12.98 19.81
CA ALA A 243 11.90 -14.01 19.00
C ALA A 243 11.00 -14.27 17.78
N PHE A 244 11.60 -14.48 16.62
CA PHE A 244 10.90 -14.86 15.39
C PHE A 244 11.68 -15.94 14.66
N ASP A 245 10.97 -16.78 13.93
CA ASP A 245 11.54 -17.76 13.02
C ASP A 245 11.43 -17.20 11.59
N LEU A 246 12.47 -17.41 10.78
CA LEU A 246 12.48 -17.11 9.35
C LEU A 246 12.14 -18.39 8.59
N PHE A 247 11.12 -18.34 7.74
CA PHE A 247 10.64 -19.46 6.94
C PHE A 247 10.86 -19.21 5.44
#